data_03a6fcef15e4510f9f305a38d4d9b36a
#
_entry.id   03a6fcef15e4510f9f305a38d4d9b36a
#
_cell.length_a   1.000
_cell.length_b   1.000
_cell.length_c   1.000
_cell.angle_alpha   90.00
_cell.angle_beta   90.00
_cell.angle_gamma   90.00
#
_symmetry.space_group_name_H-M   'P 1'
#
loop_
_entity.id
_entity.type
_entity.pdbx_description
1 polymer ?
#
loop_
_entity_poly.entity_id
_entity_poly.type
_entity_poly.pdbx_seq_one_letter_code
_entity_poly.pdbx_strand_id
1 'polypeptide(L)'
;TGTLSEDVRKKIEAQALFLRSYRYFELVKRYGGVPLILSVQDRKESEVPREKTSVCISQIVNDLSTAATVLPKSWSGSDAGRITRGAALALKGRVLLFYASKQFNRNNDAARWQAAYDANLAAKEQLEKDGYGLNSTYDGTWKDNSDASELSKEVIFSKRYSYPANKSDINAGVRPLDYSQGATGWNQPTLDLVLAYPMADGTVPGVDIDGDGVKEPFDPTATDERGLFWVGRDPRFYKTIVTNGMVYPLADNQYPEQRQFTYKGGEIEIANSTKTGFYSCKFINPVVKKVDVRNYDLDLVEIRYAEVLLNLAECAAEVGNKDPEVYTILKEIRKRAGITANADELYGLKANMTKQELIDAVLFERRIELAYEGKRFWDMRRRMMFSDPEYKGYARERIEIELTDAKKELSLNDLAKDFANGGGESKLNSVDYFKYFKTIVTKIDNKFQWDVDDNHYFFALPKKHLEQNAKLEQTKG
;
A
#
# COMPACT_ATOMS: atom_id res chain seq x y z
N THR A 1 37.18 -23.09 -14.28
CA THR A 1 36.58 -22.15 -13.29
C THR A 1 37.26 -20.81 -13.45
N GLY A 2 36.67 -19.92 -14.27
CA GLY A 2 37.15 -18.55 -14.45
C GLY A 2 37.17 -17.79 -13.13
N THR A 3 38.29 -17.13 -12.83
CA THR A 3 38.37 -16.21 -11.69
C THR A 3 37.59 -14.97 -11.99
N LEU A 4 36.51 -14.72 -11.22
CA LEU A 4 35.76 -13.48 -11.28
C LEU A 4 36.70 -12.29 -10.96
N SER A 5 36.54 -11.18 -11.67
CA SER A 5 37.26 -9.95 -11.32
C SER A 5 36.88 -9.49 -9.89
N GLU A 6 37.78 -8.79 -9.24
CA GLU A 6 37.55 -8.29 -7.88
C GLU A 6 36.30 -7.38 -7.79
N ASP A 7 36.09 -6.53 -8.81
CA ASP A 7 34.91 -5.65 -8.90
C ASP A 7 33.59 -6.46 -8.99
N VAL A 8 33.55 -7.50 -9.82
CA VAL A 8 32.38 -8.38 -9.94
C VAL A 8 32.13 -9.11 -8.63
N ARG A 9 33.17 -9.61 -7.97
CA ARG A 9 33.05 -10.28 -6.68
C ARG A 9 32.47 -9.36 -5.62
N LYS A 10 33.00 -8.13 -5.51
CA LYS A 10 32.50 -7.11 -4.55
C LYS A 10 31.02 -6.79 -4.80
N LYS A 11 30.61 -6.63 -6.05
CA LYS A 11 29.21 -6.38 -6.40
C LYS A 11 28.29 -7.56 -6.08
N ILE A 12 28.73 -8.79 -6.25
CA ILE A 12 27.96 -9.99 -5.85
C ILE A 12 27.82 -10.02 -4.33
N GLU A 13 28.92 -9.79 -3.59
CA GLU A 13 28.89 -9.74 -2.12
C GLU A 13 27.96 -8.63 -1.60
N ALA A 14 28.00 -7.43 -2.19
CA ALA A 14 27.12 -6.34 -1.82
C ALA A 14 25.63 -6.67 -2.03
N GLN A 15 25.28 -7.38 -3.12
CA GLN A 15 23.92 -7.86 -3.34
C GLN A 15 23.53 -8.92 -2.29
N ALA A 16 24.45 -9.82 -1.92
CA ALA A 16 24.22 -10.81 -0.87
C ALA A 16 23.99 -10.15 0.49
N LEU A 17 24.76 -9.11 0.83
CA LEU A 17 24.58 -8.31 2.06
C LEU A 17 23.19 -7.65 2.10
N PHE A 18 22.74 -7.07 0.97
CA PHE A 18 21.39 -6.51 0.87
C PHE A 18 20.32 -7.58 1.11
N LEU A 19 20.40 -8.73 0.44
CA LEU A 19 19.43 -9.81 0.58
C LEU A 19 19.42 -10.40 1.99
N ARG A 20 20.58 -10.53 2.63
CA ARG A 20 20.68 -10.93 4.03
C ARG A 20 19.97 -9.91 4.93
N SER A 21 20.26 -8.63 4.76
CA SER A 21 19.64 -7.54 5.50
C SER A 21 18.11 -7.52 5.32
N TYR A 22 17.64 -7.65 4.09
CA TYR A 22 16.22 -7.72 3.79
C TYR A 22 15.53 -8.87 4.54
N ARG A 23 16.13 -10.07 4.51
CA ARG A 23 15.58 -11.25 5.20
C ARG A 23 15.63 -11.12 6.72
N TYR A 24 16.72 -10.62 7.27
CA TYR A 24 16.81 -10.36 8.72
C TYR A 24 15.82 -9.29 9.16
N PHE A 25 15.62 -8.23 8.38
CA PHE A 25 14.59 -7.23 8.68
C PHE A 25 13.18 -7.85 8.69
N GLU A 26 12.87 -8.73 7.75
CA GLU A 26 11.59 -9.46 7.73
C GLU A 26 11.39 -10.33 8.98
N LEU A 27 12.45 -10.91 9.54
CA LEU A 27 12.40 -11.65 10.80
C LEU A 27 12.27 -10.72 12.01
N VAL A 28 13.11 -9.68 12.07
CA VAL A 28 13.14 -8.76 13.21
C VAL A 28 11.83 -8.02 13.40
N LYS A 29 11.20 -7.54 12.33
CA LYS A 29 9.91 -6.84 12.44
C LYS A 29 8.78 -7.74 12.94
N ARG A 30 8.92 -9.08 12.82
CA ARG A 30 7.95 -10.07 13.30
C ARG A 30 8.25 -10.54 14.71
N TYR A 31 9.51 -10.83 15.00
CA TYR A 31 9.90 -11.57 16.19
C TYR A 31 10.79 -10.79 17.15
N GLY A 32 11.19 -9.56 16.82
CA GLY A 32 12.21 -8.84 17.56
C GLY A 32 13.61 -9.42 17.33
N GLY A 33 14.37 -9.67 18.39
CA GLY A 33 15.69 -10.33 18.26
C GLY A 33 15.55 -11.76 17.73
N VAL A 34 16.49 -12.20 16.91
CA VAL A 34 16.51 -13.54 16.27
C VAL A 34 17.94 -14.09 16.27
N PRO A 35 18.14 -15.40 16.08
CA PRO A 35 19.48 -15.95 15.86
C PRO A 35 20.18 -15.24 14.70
N LEU A 36 21.37 -14.72 14.94
CA LEU A 36 22.16 -14.01 13.94
C LEU A 36 23.26 -14.93 13.40
N ILE A 37 23.07 -15.44 12.18
CA ILE A 37 23.97 -16.40 11.54
C ILE A 37 24.69 -15.69 10.39
N LEU A 38 25.97 -15.41 10.58
CA LEU A 38 26.79 -14.62 9.66
C LEU A 38 27.85 -15.43 8.92
N SER A 39 28.05 -16.68 9.32
CA SER A 39 29.02 -17.62 8.72
C SER A 39 28.39 -19.00 8.55
N VAL A 40 29.04 -19.83 7.76
CA VAL A 40 28.65 -21.25 7.64
C VAL A 40 28.83 -21.91 9.00
N GLN A 41 27.75 -22.56 9.48
CA GLN A 41 27.74 -23.27 10.75
C GLN A 41 28.15 -24.72 10.58
N ASP A 42 28.80 -25.29 11.58
CA ASP A 42 28.93 -26.73 11.69
C ASP A 42 27.55 -27.34 11.97
N ARG A 43 27.28 -28.49 11.35
CA ARG A 43 26.02 -29.23 11.53
C ARG A 43 25.73 -29.58 12.99
N LYS A 44 26.75 -29.73 13.80
CA LYS A 44 26.64 -30.00 15.24
C LYS A 44 26.39 -28.77 16.12
N GLU A 45 26.56 -27.56 15.56
CA GLU A 45 26.40 -26.28 16.26
C GLU A 45 25.21 -25.50 15.73
N SER A 46 24.15 -26.18 15.28
CA SER A 46 22.96 -25.55 14.69
C SER A 46 22.03 -24.89 15.69
N GLU A 47 22.22 -25.12 17.00
CA GLU A 47 21.42 -24.48 18.05
C GLU A 47 22.03 -23.12 18.44
N VAL A 48 21.47 -22.05 17.87
CA VAL A 48 21.89 -20.68 18.11
C VAL A 48 20.79 -19.92 18.89
N PRO A 49 21.14 -19.27 20.01
CA PRO A 49 20.19 -18.47 20.76
C PRO A 49 19.79 -17.20 19.97
N ARG A 50 18.72 -16.55 20.41
CA ARG A 50 18.33 -15.25 19.87
C ARG A 50 19.31 -14.18 20.32
N GLU A 51 19.65 -13.29 19.40
CA GLU A 51 20.37 -12.05 19.71
C GLU A 51 19.39 -10.95 20.13
N LYS A 52 19.92 -9.92 20.79
CA LYS A 52 19.13 -8.70 21.09
C LYS A 52 18.72 -8.02 19.80
N THR A 53 17.50 -7.46 19.77
CA THR A 53 17.00 -6.69 18.63
C THR A 53 18.00 -5.62 18.17
N SER A 54 18.63 -4.90 19.11
CA SER A 54 19.62 -3.87 18.79
C SER A 54 20.83 -4.42 18.02
N VAL A 55 21.32 -5.62 18.37
CA VAL A 55 22.43 -6.28 17.68
C VAL A 55 22.03 -6.66 16.26
N CYS A 56 20.83 -7.24 16.09
CA CYS A 56 20.30 -7.57 14.77
C CYS A 56 20.15 -6.33 13.88
N ILE A 57 19.60 -5.25 14.41
CA ILE A 57 19.44 -3.98 13.68
C ILE A 57 20.80 -3.38 13.32
N SER A 58 21.77 -3.37 14.24
CA SER A 58 23.12 -2.87 13.95
C SER A 58 23.78 -3.65 12.82
N GLN A 59 23.64 -4.98 12.79
CA GLN A 59 24.16 -5.81 11.70
C GLN A 59 23.48 -5.48 10.37
N ILE A 60 22.15 -5.37 10.34
CA ILE A 60 21.39 -5.01 9.13
C ILE A 60 21.85 -3.65 8.60
N VAL A 61 21.97 -2.63 9.45
CA VAL A 61 22.40 -1.29 9.08
C VAL A 61 23.83 -1.27 8.55
N ASN A 62 24.73 -2.04 9.17
CA ASN A 62 26.11 -2.17 8.71
C ASN A 62 26.20 -2.84 7.33
N ASP A 63 25.50 -3.95 7.14
CA ASP A 63 25.45 -4.65 5.85
C ASP A 63 24.90 -3.74 4.72
N LEU A 64 23.82 -3.00 5.00
CA LEU A 64 23.22 -2.07 4.02
C LEU A 64 24.14 -0.89 3.70
N SER A 65 24.84 -0.38 4.72
CA SER A 65 25.80 0.70 4.54
C SER A 65 26.97 0.24 3.67
N THR A 66 27.52 -0.92 3.93
CA THR A 66 28.57 -1.54 3.11
C THR A 66 28.09 -1.79 1.68
N ALA A 67 26.91 -2.36 1.53
CA ALA A 67 26.33 -2.61 0.20
C ALA A 67 26.15 -1.32 -0.61
N ALA A 68 25.70 -0.24 0.01
CA ALA A 68 25.47 1.05 -0.65
C ALA A 68 26.75 1.68 -1.19
N THR A 69 27.93 1.41 -0.58
CA THR A 69 29.22 1.95 -1.09
C THR A 69 29.71 1.26 -2.36
N VAL A 70 29.25 0.02 -2.61
CA VAL A 70 29.75 -0.84 -3.70
C VAL A 70 28.74 -0.93 -4.86
N LEU A 71 27.45 -0.94 -4.56
CA LEU A 71 26.41 -1.11 -5.57
C LEU A 71 26.32 0.10 -6.50
N PRO A 72 26.08 -0.13 -7.81
CA PRO A 72 25.94 0.96 -8.79
C PRO A 72 24.60 1.70 -8.60
N LYS A 73 24.46 2.87 -9.22
CA LYS A 73 23.20 3.61 -9.28
C LYS A 73 22.11 2.90 -10.10
N SER A 74 22.53 2.18 -11.13
CA SER A 74 21.67 1.41 -12.05
C SER A 74 22.45 0.27 -12.68
N TRP A 75 21.73 -0.69 -13.24
CA TRP A 75 22.26 -1.79 -14.03
C TRP A 75 21.70 -1.70 -15.45
N SER A 76 22.44 -2.20 -16.42
CA SER A 76 22.05 -2.19 -17.83
C SER A 76 22.06 -3.60 -18.46
N GLY A 77 21.43 -3.74 -19.62
CA GLY A 77 21.39 -5.00 -20.38
C GLY A 77 20.70 -6.11 -19.58
N SER A 78 21.29 -7.31 -19.58
CA SER A 78 20.78 -8.47 -18.86
C SER A 78 20.79 -8.34 -17.34
N ASP A 79 21.49 -7.35 -16.80
CA ASP A 79 21.57 -7.10 -15.37
C ASP A 79 20.53 -6.07 -14.89
N ALA A 80 19.75 -5.46 -15.78
CA ALA A 80 18.71 -4.51 -15.44
C ALA A 80 17.74 -5.08 -14.38
N GLY A 81 17.43 -4.30 -13.35
CA GLY A 81 16.58 -4.72 -12.23
C GLY A 81 17.31 -5.40 -11.06
N ARG A 82 18.64 -5.59 -11.13
CA ARG A 82 19.41 -6.00 -9.95
C ARG A 82 19.44 -4.90 -8.89
N ILE A 83 19.82 -5.28 -7.67
CA ILE A 83 19.86 -4.41 -6.50
C ILE A 83 20.83 -3.25 -6.72
N THR A 84 20.35 -2.02 -6.49
CA THR A 84 21.11 -0.77 -6.64
C THR A 84 21.52 -0.20 -5.28
N ARG A 85 22.44 0.79 -5.28
CA ARG A 85 22.76 1.55 -4.06
C ARG A 85 21.54 2.27 -3.49
N GLY A 86 20.64 2.76 -4.35
CA GLY A 86 19.38 3.38 -3.95
C GLY A 86 18.49 2.42 -3.17
N ALA A 87 18.40 1.14 -3.59
CA ALA A 87 17.66 0.12 -2.87
C ALA A 87 18.24 -0.12 -1.45
N ALA A 88 19.58 -0.17 -1.32
CA ALA A 88 20.23 -0.37 -0.03
C ALA A 88 19.99 0.80 0.93
N LEU A 89 20.10 2.04 0.44
CA LEU A 89 19.83 3.25 1.24
C LEU A 89 18.36 3.35 1.66
N ALA A 90 17.43 3.11 0.74
CA ALA A 90 15.99 3.15 1.03
C ALA A 90 15.58 2.08 2.06
N LEU A 91 16.13 0.86 1.93
CA LEU A 91 15.88 -0.20 2.93
C LEU A 91 16.48 0.18 4.29
N LYS A 92 17.69 0.77 4.35
CA LYS A 92 18.29 1.26 5.59
C LYS A 92 17.40 2.30 6.27
N GLY A 93 16.87 3.27 5.52
CA GLY A 93 15.93 4.26 6.05
C GLY A 93 14.67 3.61 6.63
N ARG A 94 14.07 2.65 5.92
CA ARG A 94 12.91 1.87 6.40
C ARG A 94 13.22 1.10 7.68
N VAL A 95 14.35 0.43 7.76
CA VAL A 95 14.77 -0.33 8.96
C VAL A 95 14.89 0.58 10.17
N LEU A 96 15.55 1.73 10.02
CA LEU A 96 15.73 2.68 11.11
C LEU A 96 14.43 3.36 11.53
N LEU A 97 13.51 3.66 10.58
CA LEU A 97 12.17 4.13 10.90
C LEU A 97 11.41 3.11 11.78
N PHE A 98 11.46 1.82 11.43
CA PHE A 98 10.85 0.78 12.27
C PHE A 98 11.48 0.73 13.66
N TYR A 99 12.80 0.78 13.72
CA TYR A 99 13.52 0.72 15.00
C TYR A 99 13.30 1.95 15.88
N ALA A 100 13.02 3.11 15.29
CA ALA A 100 12.62 4.32 15.99
C ALA A 100 11.15 4.33 16.45
N SER A 101 10.29 3.50 15.82
CA SER A 101 8.85 3.48 16.10
C SER A 101 8.51 2.80 17.42
N LYS A 102 7.36 3.14 18.00
CA LYS A 102 6.89 2.78 19.35
C LYS A 102 7.04 1.29 19.70
N GLN A 103 6.81 0.37 18.76
CA GLN A 103 6.99 -1.08 19.00
C GLN A 103 8.40 -1.44 19.48
N PHE A 104 9.43 -0.81 18.94
CA PHE A 104 10.84 -1.04 19.25
C PHE A 104 11.43 0.02 20.18
N ASN A 105 10.79 1.16 20.32
CA ASN A 105 11.26 2.33 21.03
C ASN A 105 10.25 2.79 22.08
N ARG A 106 9.97 1.93 23.06
CA ARG A 106 8.97 2.17 24.10
C ARG A 106 9.27 3.40 24.96
N ASN A 107 10.53 3.73 25.12
CA ASN A 107 10.99 4.89 25.90
C ASN A 107 11.09 6.17 25.08
N ASN A 108 10.68 6.13 23.81
CA ASN A 108 10.74 7.25 22.86
C ASN A 108 12.13 7.91 22.79
N ASP A 109 13.19 7.09 22.66
CA ASP A 109 14.56 7.55 22.49
C ASP A 109 14.68 8.41 21.21
N ALA A 110 14.91 9.70 21.40
CA ALA A 110 15.01 10.70 20.34
C ALA A 110 16.21 10.43 19.40
N ALA A 111 17.30 9.81 19.90
CA ALA A 111 18.44 9.51 19.06
C ALA A 111 18.11 8.50 17.95
N ARG A 112 17.16 7.59 18.19
CA ARG A 112 16.69 6.66 17.16
C ARG A 112 15.89 7.38 16.07
N TRP A 113 15.06 8.36 16.44
CA TRP A 113 14.33 9.17 15.46
C TRP A 113 15.29 10.04 14.63
N GLN A 114 16.33 10.62 15.27
CA GLN A 114 17.36 11.38 14.56
C GLN A 114 18.11 10.48 13.57
N ALA A 115 18.55 9.28 13.99
CA ALA A 115 19.23 8.33 13.10
C ALA A 115 18.34 7.88 11.92
N ALA A 116 17.05 7.70 12.16
CA ALA A 116 16.08 7.38 11.10
C ALA A 116 15.89 8.55 10.13
N TYR A 117 15.80 9.78 10.65
CA TYR A 117 15.72 11.00 9.84
C TYR A 117 16.95 11.15 8.93
N ASP A 118 18.15 11.10 9.52
CA ASP A 118 19.41 11.26 8.77
C ASP A 118 19.55 10.21 7.67
N ALA A 119 19.16 8.96 7.94
CA ALA A 119 19.22 7.89 6.95
C ALA A 119 18.21 8.07 5.81
N ASN A 120 16.98 8.51 6.09
CA ASN A 120 15.98 8.75 5.06
C ASN A 120 16.29 10.01 4.25
N LEU A 121 16.84 11.06 4.86
CA LEU A 121 17.31 12.25 4.16
C LEU A 121 18.46 11.90 3.20
N ALA A 122 19.48 11.17 3.69
CA ALA A 122 20.59 10.71 2.85
C ALA A 122 20.11 9.80 1.69
N ALA A 123 19.12 8.94 1.95
CA ALA A 123 18.51 8.10 0.92
C ALA A 123 17.81 8.96 -0.14
N LYS A 124 16.98 9.93 0.27
CA LYS A 124 16.31 10.87 -0.65
C LYS A 124 17.30 11.61 -1.52
N GLU A 125 18.30 12.26 -0.92
CA GLU A 125 19.31 13.04 -1.65
C GLU A 125 20.11 12.20 -2.64
N GLN A 126 20.50 10.98 -2.26
CA GLN A 126 21.24 10.10 -3.17
C GLN A 126 20.35 9.58 -4.30
N LEU A 127 19.10 9.25 -4.02
CA LEU A 127 18.14 8.81 -5.03
C LEU A 127 17.89 9.91 -6.07
N GLU A 128 17.72 11.15 -5.65
CA GLU A 128 17.56 12.29 -6.56
C GLU A 128 18.80 12.48 -7.46
N LYS A 129 20.01 12.40 -6.90
CA LYS A 129 21.27 12.41 -7.67
C LYS A 129 21.38 11.26 -8.65
N ASP A 130 20.75 10.12 -8.36
CA ASP A 130 20.73 8.94 -9.21
C ASP A 130 19.63 8.99 -10.28
N GLY A 131 18.75 10.00 -10.25
CA GLY A 131 17.67 10.22 -11.21
C GLY A 131 16.32 9.65 -10.80
N TYR A 132 16.16 9.19 -9.55
CA TYR A 132 14.87 8.79 -9.03
C TYR A 132 14.00 9.98 -8.64
N GLY A 133 12.70 9.80 -8.64
CA GLY A 133 11.72 10.82 -8.26
C GLY A 133 10.29 10.30 -8.40
N LEU A 134 9.31 11.13 -8.07
CA LEU A 134 7.91 10.79 -8.31
C LEU A 134 7.61 10.75 -9.82
N ASN A 135 6.80 9.78 -10.24
CA ASN A 135 6.21 9.80 -11.58
C ASN A 135 5.28 10.99 -11.75
N SER A 136 4.97 11.34 -12.99
CA SER A 136 4.04 12.43 -13.30
C SER A 136 2.60 12.12 -12.85
N THR A 137 2.23 10.84 -12.79
CA THR A 137 0.92 10.36 -12.34
C THR A 137 1.06 9.27 -11.29
N TYR A 138 0.05 9.14 -10.43
CA TYR A 138 0.01 8.12 -9.38
C TYR A 138 0.13 6.70 -9.92
N ASP A 139 -0.58 6.42 -11.00
CA ASP A 139 -0.67 5.09 -11.61
C ASP A 139 0.46 4.79 -12.63
N GLY A 140 1.33 5.75 -12.94
CA GLY A 140 2.50 5.56 -13.81
C GLY A 140 3.51 4.55 -13.28
N THR A 141 3.45 4.23 -11.98
CA THR A 141 4.38 3.28 -11.35
C THR A 141 4.14 1.83 -11.76
N TRP A 142 2.92 1.46 -12.14
CA TRP A 142 2.54 0.06 -12.44
C TRP A 142 1.77 -0.14 -13.74
N LYS A 143 1.56 0.92 -14.54
CA LYS A 143 0.87 0.82 -15.82
C LYS A 143 1.78 0.50 -16.99
N ASP A 144 3.02 0.93 -16.93
CA ASP A 144 3.91 0.94 -18.09
C ASP A 144 5.19 0.14 -17.82
N ASN A 145 5.04 -1.19 -17.88
CA ASN A 145 6.18 -2.11 -17.88
C ASN A 145 6.38 -2.74 -19.28
N SER A 146 5.81 -2.13 -20.33
CA SER A 146 5.89 -2.65 -21.69
C SER A 146 7.31 -2.61 -22.27
N ASP A 147 8.17 -1.76 -21.73
CA ASP A 147 9.61 -1.76 -22.03
C ASP A 147 10.39 -2.23 -20.79
N ALA A 148 10.79 -3.49 -20.83
CA ALA A 148 11.60 -4.10 -19.77
C ALA A 148 12.97 -3.43 -19.57
N SER A 149 13.37 -2.52 -20.46
CA SER A 149 14.64 -1.78 -20.39
C SER A 149 14.54 -0.51 -19.55
N GLU A 150 13.32 0.06 -19.37
CA GLU A 150 13.13 1.30 -18.62
C GLU A 150 12.25 1.06 -17.38
N LEU A 151 12.88 0.97 -16.21
CA LEU A 151 12.16 1.05 -14.95
C LEU A 151 11.63 2.47 -14.74
N SER A 152 10.38 2.58 -14.28
CA SER A 152 9.85 3.85 -13.79
C SER A 152 10.84 4.51 -12.82
N LYS A 153 11.07 5.82 -12.97
CA LYS A 153 11.96 6.58 -12.07
C LYS A 153 11.53 6.55 -10.60
N GLU A 154 10.31 6.11 -10.31
CA GLU A 154 9.80 5.97 -8.95
C GLU A 154 10.13 4.60 -8.35
N VAL A 155 10.37 3.56 -9.16
CA VAL A 155 10.65 2.20 -8.69
C VAL A 155 12.09 2.06 -8.25
N ILE A 156 12.31 1.81 -6.97
CA ILE A 156 13.65 1.65 -6.37
C ILE A 156 14.03 0.17 -6.25
N PHE A 157 13.08 -0.66 -5.83
CA PHE A 157 13.28 -2.09 -5.71
C PHE A 157 11.98 -2.83 -6.02
N SER A 158 12.05 -3.80 -6.94
CA SER A 158 10.91 -4.63 -7.34
C SER A 158 11.30 -6.08 -7.56
N LYS A 159 10.33 -6.98 -7.41
CA LYS A 159 10.44 -8.32 -7.97
C LYS A 159 9.98 -8.23 -9.42
N ARG A 160 10.90 -8.47 -10.33
CA ARG A 160 10.63 -8.42 -11.76
C ARG A 160 9.99 -9.71 -12.26
N TYR A 161 9.09 -9.55 -13.20
CA TYR A 161 8.47 -10.61 -13.95
C TYR A 161 8.81 -10.45 -15.44
N SER A 162 8.83 -11.55 -16.17
CA SER A 162 9.13 -11.60 -17.61
C SER A 162 8.40 -12.76 -18.25
N TYR A 163 7.33 -12.44 -18.98
CA TYR A 163 6.59 -13.44 -19.74
C TYR A 163 7.40 -13.89 -20.95
N PRO A 164 7.42 -15.21 -21.33
CA PRO A 164 6.71 -16.31 -20.69
C PRO A 164 7.48 -17.01 -19.55
N ALA A 165 8.74 -16.68 -19.31
CA ALA A 165 9.61 -17.42 -18.39
C ALA A 165 9.22 -17.27 -16.91
N ASN A 166 8.77 -16.08 -16.51
CA ASN A 166 8.36 -15.78 -15.14
C ASN A 166 7.19 -14.77 -15.18
N LYS A 167 5.97 -15.29 -15.22
CA LYS A 167 4.76 -14.48 -15.34
C LYS A 167 4.19 -14.04 -14.00
N SER A 168 3.44 -12.93 -14.01
CA SER A 168 2.74 -12.37 -12.86
C SER A 168 1.26 -12.73 -12.87
N ASP A 169 0.71 -13.11 -11.72
CA ASP A 169 -0.73 -13.35 -11.51
C ASP A 169 -1.46 -12.12 -10.92
N ILE A 170 -0.79 -10.97 -10.78
CA ILE A 170 -1.38 -9.79 -10.10
C ILE A 170 -2.63 -9.31 -10.82
N ASN A 171 -2.60 -9.20 -12.16
CA ASN A 171 -3.78 -8.81 -12.95
C ASN A 171 -4.96 -9.78 -12.74
N ALA A 172 -4.69 -11.09 -12.73
CA ALA A 172 -5.72 -12.11 -12.49
C ALA A 172 -6.27 -12.03 -11.08
N GLY A 173 -5.42 -11.72 -10.10
CA GLY A 173 -5.82 -11.58 -8.71
C GLY A 173 -6.70 -10.37 -8.43
N VAL A 174 -6.51 -9.26 -9.15
CA VAL A 174 -7.19 -7.98 -8.87
C VAL A 174 -8.48 -7.84 -9.68
N ARG A 175 -8.48 -8.23 -10.96
CA ARG A 175 -9.64 -8.04 -11.85
C ARG A 175 -10.84 -8.87 -11.42
N PRO A 176 -12.08 -8.35 -11.50
CA PRO A 176 -13.30 -9.13 -11.36
C PRO A 176 -13.39 -10.21 -12.45
N LEU A 177 -14.05 -11.33 -12.14
CA LEU A 177 -14.30 -12.39 -13.12
C LEU A 177 -15.07 -11.89 -14.35
N ASP A 178 -16.01 -10.99 -14.15
CA ASP A 178 -16.84 -10.38 -15.20
C ASP A 178 -16.02 -9.79 -16.35
N TYR A 179 -14.80 -9.35 -16.06
CA TYR A 179 -13.96 -8.64 -17.03
C TYR A 179 -12.71 -9.40 -17.47
N SER A 180 -12.48 -10.59 -16.93
CA SER A 180 -11.27 -11.32 -17.30
C SER A 180 -11.41 -12.81 -17.02
N GLN A 181 -11.23 -13.61 -18.05
CA GLN A 181 -11.25 -15.07 -17.92
C GLN A 181 -10.19 -15.55 -16.93
N GLY A 182 -10.61 -16.28 -15.89
CA GLY A 182 -9.73 -16.78 -14.85
C GLY A 182 -9.28 -15.73 -13.83
N ALA A 183 -9.84 -14.53 -13.84
CA ALA A 183 -9.69 -13.56 -12.76
C ALA A 183 -10.45 -13.99 -11.51
N THR A 184 -10.10 -13.41 -10.37
CA THR A 184 -10.64 -13.84 -9.06
C THR A 184 -11.10 -12.70 -8.17
N GLY A 185 -10.78 -11.44 -8.51
CA GLY A 185 -11.18 -10.26 -7.75
C GLY A 185 -10.71 -10.26 -6.30
N TRP A 186 -9.50 -10.77 -6.03
CA TRP A 186 -8.94 -10.78 -4.69
C TRP A 186 -8.59 -9.38 -4.18
N ASN A 187 -8.30 -9.30 -2.87
CA ASN A 187 -7.81 -8.10 -2.23
C ASN A 187 -8.79 -6.91 -2.34
N GLN A 188 -10.02 -7.18 -2.01
CA GLN A 188 -11.12 -6.21 -2.06
C GLN A 188 -11.01 -5.17 -0.94
N PRO A 189 -11.33 -3.88 -1.19
CA PRO A 189 -11.33 -2.85 -0.17
C PRO A 189 -12.43 -3.05 0.86
N THR A 190 -12.14 -2.74 2.12
CA THR A 190 -13.15 -2.61 3.17
C THR A 190 -13.80 -1.23 3.09
N LEU A 191 -15.01 -1.08 3.63
CA LEU A 191 -15.71 0.20 3.70
C LEU A 191 -14.86 1.29 4.38
N ASP A 192 -14.15 0.93 5.44
CA ASP A 192 -13.23 1.81 6.15
C ASP A 192 -12.14 2.44 5.26
N LEU A 193 -11.53 1.65 4.35
CA LEU A 193 -10.59 2.20 3.38
C LEU A 193 -11.29 3.11 2.35
N VAL A 194 -12.46 2.71 1.88
CA VAL A 194 -13.23 3.46 0.88
C VAL A 194 -13.61 4.85 1.42
N LEU A 195 -14.14 4.91 2.64
CA LEU A 195 -14.52 6.16 3.28
C LEU A 195 -13.32 7.06 3.65
N ALA A 196 -12.14 6.47 3.86
CA ALA A 196 -10.95 7.23 4.27
C ALA A 196 -10.36 8.13 3.17
N TYR A 197 -10.63 7.89 1.89
CA TYR A 197 -10.07 8.74 0.83
C TYR A 197 -10.54 10.19 0.99
N PRO A 198 -9.65 11.20 0.86
CA PRO A 198 -10.03 12.61 0.90
C PRO A 198 -10.98 13.01 -0.24
N MET A 199 -11.47 14.24 -0.18
CA MET A 199 -12.12 14.88 -1.32
C MET A 199 -11.09 15.30 -2.39
N ALA A 200 -11.54 15.70 -3.57
CA ALA A 200 -10.67 16.10 -4.70
C ALA A 200 -9.78 17.31 -4.38
N ASP A 201 -10.14 18.11 -3.42
CA ASP A 201 -9.38 19.25 -2.89
C ASP A 201 -8.47 18.87 -1.70
N GLY A 202 -8.44 17.59 -1.33
CA GLY A 202 -7.65 17.05 -0.22
C GLY A 202 -8.25 17.24 1.16
N THR A 203 -9.43 17.83 1.27
CA THR A 203 -10.14 18.03 2.55
C THR A 203 -10.75 16.73 3.08
N VAL A 204 -11.22 16.76 4.32
CA VAL A 204 -11.89 15.65 4.99
C VAL A 204 -13.06 15.14 4.14
N PRO A 205 -13.26 13.79 4.04
CA PRO A 205 -14.36 13.23 3.29
C PRO A 205 -15.72 13.54 3.91
N GLY A 206 -16.64 14.00 3.07
CA GLY A 206 -17.99 14.42 3.47
C GLY A 206 -18.61 15.34 2.44
N VAL A 207 -19.84 15.73 2.67
CA VAL A 207 -20.63 16.60 1.81
C VAL A 207 -21.32 17.68 2.65
N ASP A 208 -21.31 18.90 2.17
CA ASP A 208 -22.05 20.01 2.75
C ASP A 208 -23.47 20.02 2.14
N ILE A 209 -24.46 19.55 2.91
CA ILE A 209 -25.82 19.33 2.42
C ILE A 209 -26.65 20.61 2.47
N ASP A 210 -26.50 21.40 3.51
CA ASP A 210 -27.32 22.59 3.75
C ASP A 210 -26.64 23.92 3.33
N GLY A 211 -25.38 23.85 2.89
CA GLY A 211 -24.62 25.00 2.38
C GLY A 211 -24.06 25.91 3.49
N ASP A 212 -23.95 25.40 4.70
CA ASP A 212 -23.42 26.17 5.84
C ASP A 212 -21.86 26.15 5.92
N GLY A 213 -21.21 25.41 5.02
CA GLY A 213 -19.76 25.24 4.95
C GLY A 213 -19.22 24.12 5.84
N VAL A 214 -20.07 23.41 6.56
CA VAL A 214 -19.71 22.23 7.36
C VAL A 214 -20.03 20.97 6.57
N LYS A 215 -19.08 20.02 6.51
CA LYS A 215 -19.30 18.75 5.81
C LYS A 215 -19.83 17.70 6.76
N GLU A 216 -20.99 17.13 6.45
CA GLU A 216 -21.48 15.92 7.08
C GLU A 216 -20.70 14.71 6.57
N PRO A 217 -20.39 13.75 7.46
CA PRO A 217 -19.77 12.49 7.05
C PRO A 217 -20.61 11.73 6.03
N PHE A 218 -19.96 11.03 5.10
CA PHE A 218 -20.67 10.11 4.23
C PHE A 218 -21.37 9.01 5.02
N ASP A 219 -22.60 8.73 4.63
CA ASP A 219 -23.41 7.61 5.12
C ASP A 219 -23.82 6.72 3.94
N PRO A 220 -23.18 5.58 3.72
CA PRO A 220 -23.49 4.70 2.59
C PRO A 220 -24.95 4.21 2.54
N THR A 221 -25.71 4.32 3.63
CA THR A 221 -27.12 3.92 3.70
C THR A 221 -28.09 5.06 3.37
N ALA A 222 -27.60 6.30 3.33
CA ALA A 222 -28.41 7.45 2.95
C ALA A 222 -28.82 7.42 1.48
N THR A 223 -29.91 8.07 1.15
CA THR A 223 -30.46 8.21 -0.21
C THR A 223 -30.37 9.65 -0.74
N ASP A 224 -29.64 10.48 -0.05
CA ASP A 224 -29.22 11.82 -0.42
C ASP A 224 -27.72 11.84 -0.78
N GLU A 225 -27.13 13.02 -0.93
CA GLU A 225 -25.73 13.21 -1.32
C GLU A 225 -24.74 12.53 -0.35
N ARG A 226 -25.09 12.31 0.93
CA ARG A 226 -24.25 11.56 1.90
C ARG A 226 -24.02 10.11 1.45
N GLY A 227 -24.99 9.50 0.75
CA GLY A 227 -24.89 8.15 0.19
C GLY A 227 -23.97 8.05 -1.02
N LEU A 228 -23.63 9.17 -1.67
CA LEU A 228 -22.79 9.23 -2.85
C LEU A 228 -21.29 9.32 -2.49
N PHE A 229 -20.85 8.47 -1.59
CA PHE A 229 -19.51 8.48 -0.99
C PHE A 229 -18.34 8.30 -1.97
N TRP A 230 -18.60 8.07 -3.24
CA TRP A 230 -17.61 7.96 -4.32
C TRP A 230 -17.51 9.24 -5.17
N VAL A 231 -18.37 10.21 -4.99
CA VAL A 231 -18.41 11.44 -5.78
C VAL A 231 -17.43 12.47 -5.23
N GLY A 232 -16.72 13.17 -6.13
CA GLY A 232 -15.83 14.28 -5.76
C GLY A 232 -14.60 13.89 -4.93
N ARG A 233 -14.12 12.63 -5.05
CA ARG A 233 -13.02 12.10 -4.23
C ARG A 233 -11.64 12.41 -4.82
N ASP A 234 -10.63 12.30 -4.00
CA ASP A 234 -9.21 12.26 -4.36
C ASP A 234 -9.01 11.40 -5.63
N PRO A 235 -8.28 11.86 -6.64
CA PRO A 235 -8.08 11.11 -7.88
C PRO A 235 -7.53 9.69 -7.68
N ARG A 236 -6.79 9.42 -6.60
CA ARG A 236 -6.30 8.08 -6.24
C ARG A 236 -7.43 7.12 -5.87
N PHE A 237 -8.59 7.62 -5.43
CA PHE A 237 -9.78 6.79 -5.20
C PHE A 237 -10.12 6.02 -6.48
N TYR A 238 -10.30 6.73 -7.59
CA TYR A 238 -10.70 6.13 -8.88
C TYR A 238 -9.59 5.29 -9.54
N LYS A 239 -8.35 5.40 -9.04
CA LYS A 239 -7.23 4.54 -9.46
C LYS A 239 -7.03 3.32 -8.56
N THR A 240 -7.85 3.20 -7.52
CA THR A 240 -7.71 2.14 -6.52
C THR A 240 -9.00 1.38 -6.28
N ILE A 241 -10.14 2.07 -6.27
CA ILE A 241 -11.45 1.56 -5.86
C ILE A 241 -12.42 1.56 -7.04
N VAL A 242 -13.18 0.48 -7.17
CA VAL A 242 -14.35 0.39 -8.06
C VAL A 242 -15.55 0.02 -7.20
N THR A 243 -16.59 0.85 -7.25
CA THR A 243 -17.88 0.63 -6.58
C THR A 243 -18.95 0.30 -7.60
N ASN A 244 -20.12 -0.09 -7.14
CA ASN A 244 -21.26 -0.52 -7.96
C ASN A 244 -21.63 0.51 -9.03
N GLY A 245 -21.70 0.08 -10.27
CA GLY A 245 -22.05 0.92 -11.42
C GLY A 245 -20.91 1.70 -12.04
N MET A 246 -19.70 1.70 -11.47
CA MET A 246 -18.51 2.30 -12.10
C MET A 246 -18.03 1.49 -13.30
N VAL A 247 -17.42 2.16 -14.27
CA VAL A 247 -16.71 1.49 -15.37
C VAL A 247 -15.39 0.93 -14.85
N TYR A 248 -15.15 -0.37 -15.05
CA TYR A 248 -13.87 -0.96 -14.72
C TYR A 248 -12.82 -0.53 -15.76
N PRO A 249 -11.64 0.01 -15.35
CA PRO A 249 -10.73 0.70 -16.27
C PRO A 249 -9.89 -0.27 -17.13
N LEU A 250 -10.49 -0.89 -18.15
CA LEU A 250 -9.82 -1.75 -19.12
C LEU A 250 -9.86 -1.14 -20.53
N ALA A 251 -8.77 -1.27 -21.28
CA ALA A 251 -8.65 -0.71 -22.62
C ALA A 251 -9.39 -1.54 -23.70
N ASP A 252 -9.55 -2.85 -23.48
CA ASP A 252 -10.23 -3.76 -24.40
C ASP A 252 -11.71 -3.99 -24.05
N ASN A 253 -12.33 -3.06 -23.35
CA ASN A 253 -13.76 -3.08 -23.12
C ASN A 253 -14.48 -3.04 -24.47
N GLN A 254 -15.17 -4.13 -24.79
CA GLN A 254 -15.99 -4.23 -26.02
C GLN A 254 -17.17 -3.25 -25.98
N TYR A 255 -17.50 -2.77 -24.79
CA TYR A 255 -18.54 -1.79 -24.53
C TYR A 255 -17.88 -0.63 -23.77
N PRO A 256 -17.77 0.58 -24.34
CA PRO A 256 -17.20 1.76 -23.65
C PRO A 256 -17.88 2.06 -22.31
N GLU A 257 -19.09 1.53 -22.11
CA GLU A 257 -19.92 1.71 -20.93
C GLU A 257 -20.09 0.42 -20.11
N GLN A 258 -19.22 -0.57 -20.26
CA GLN A 258 -19.32 -1.78 -19.47
C GLN A 258 -19.05 -1.46 -17.99
N ARG A 259 -20.14 -1.48 -17.19
CA ARG A 259 -20.12 -1.12 -15.77
C ARG A 259 -19.99 -2.36 -14.90
N GLN A 260 -19.18 -2.24 -13.83
CA GLN A 260 -19.11 -3.26 -12.79
C GLN A 260 -20.30 -3.08 -11.85
N PHE A 261 -21.26 -3.97 -11.94
CA PHE A 261 -22.31 -4.04 -10.94
C PHE A 261 -21.92 -5.01 -9.84
N THR A 262 -22.11 -4.59 -8.58
CA THR A 262 -21.79 -5.39 -7.37
C THR A 262 -23.03 -5.62 -6.51
N TYR A 263 -24.22 -5.32 -7.04
CA TYR A 263 -25.46 -5.65 -6.35
C TYR A 263 -25.71 -7.16 -6.35
N LYS A 264 -26.45 -7.65 -5.38
CA LYS A 264 -26.77 -9.07 -5.23
C LYS A 264 -27.50 -9.62 -6.46
N GLY A 265 -26.84 -10.52 -7.17
CA GLY A 265 -27.33 -11.07 -8.46
C GLY A 265 -26.85 -10.33 -9.71
N GLY A 266 -26.09 -9.26 -9.57
CA GLY A 266 -25.54 -8.46 -10.69
C GLY A 266 -24.20 -8.93 -11.23
N GLU A 267 -23.59 -9.92 -10.60
CA GLU A 267 -22.29 -10.45 -11.03
C GLU A 267 -22.46 -11.80 -11.74
N ILE A 268 -21.61 -12.05 -12.71
CA ILE A 268 -21.66 -13.26 -13.57
C ILE A 268 -21.59 -14.54 -12.72
N GLU A 269 -20.77 -14.55 -11.68
CA GLU A 269 -20.60 -15.72 -10.85
C GLU A 269 -20.75 -15.36 -9.36
N ILE A 270 -21.89 -15.69 -8.78
CA ILE A 270 -22.24 -15.38 -7.38
C ILE A 270 -21.21 -15.96 -6.39
N ALA A 271 -20.61 -17.11 -6.68
CA ALA A 271 -19.62 -17.75 -5.80
C ALA A 271 -18.33 -16.92 -5.69
N ASN A 272 -17.97 -16.21 -6.76
CA ASN A 272 -16.77 -15.37 -6.85
C ASN A 272 -17.06 -13.86 -6.80
N SER A 273 -18.30 -13.51 -6.46
CA SER A 273 -18.69 -12.11 -6.26
C SER A 273 -17.93 -11.45 -5.12
N THR A 274 -17.88 -10.12 -5.14
CA THR A 274 -17.23 -9.36 -4.08
C THR A 274 -17.80 -9.69 -2.70
N LYS A 275 -16.91 -9.77 -1.72
CA LYS A 275 -17.26 -9.99 -0.30
C LYS A 275 -17.39 -8.69 0.48
N THR A 276 -17.05 -7.55 -0.14
CA THR A 276 -17.07 -6.24 0.51
C THR A 276 -17.99 -5.22 -0.17
N GLY A 277 -18.55 -5.56 -1.34
CA GLY A 277 -19.31 -4.65 -2.20
C GLY A 277 -18.43 -3.82 -3.15
N PHE A 278 -17.13 -4.02 -3.11
CA PHE A 278 -16.15 -3.26 -3.88
C PHE A 278 -15.16 -4.17 -4.61
N TYR A 279 -14.50 -3.62 -5.62
CA TYR A 279 -13.29 -4.20 -6.22
C TYR A 279 -12.14 -3.20 -6.15
N SER A 280 -10.90 -3.72 -6.20
CA SER A 280 -9.71 -2.90 -6.41
C SER A 280 -9.38 -2.83 -7.90
N CYS A 281 -8.85 -1.68 -8.35
CA CYS A 281 -8.25 -1.54 -9.67
C CYS A 281 -6.79 -1.05 -9.62
N LYS A 282 -6.19 -1.02 -8.44
CA LYS A 282 -4.75 -0.76 -8.32
C LYS A 282 -3.94 -1.96 -8.82
N PHE A 283 -2.79 -1.72 -9.41
CA PHE A 283 -1.89 -2.73 -10.01
C PHE A 283 -2.45 -3.46 -11.23
N ILE A 284 -3.52 -2.98 -11.84
CA ILE A 284 -3.93 -3.50 -13.14
C ILE A 284 -3.18 -2.79 -14.26
N ASN A 285 -2.83 -3.55 -15.29
CA ASN A 285 -2.47 -2.96 -16.56
C ASN A 285 -3.70 -3.02 -17.48
N PRO A 286 -4.30 -1.87 -17.83
CA PRO A 286 -5.56 -1.84 -18.58
C PRO A 286 -5.45 -2.37 -20.01
N VAL A 287 -4.24 -2.41 -20.59
CA VAL A 287 -4.01 -2.90 -21.96
C VAL A 287 -3.94 -4.43 -22.05
N VAL A 288 -3.81 -5.13 -20.93
CA VAL A 288 -3.80 -6.59 -20.91
C VAL A 288 -5.18 -7.14 -21.24
N LYS A 289 -5.28 -7.91 -22.33
CA LYS A 289 -6.54 -8.50 -22.79
C LYS A 289 -7.10 -9.51 -21.79
N LYS A 290 -8.42 -9.75 -21.85
CA LYS A 290 -9.12 -10.69 -20.95
C LYS A 290 -8.49 -12.09 -20.96
N VAL A 291 -8.11 -12.60 -22.15
CA VAL A 291 -7.54 -13.94 -22.31
C VAL A 291 -6.11 -14.06 -21.80
N ASP A 292 -5.39 -12.94 -21.68
CA ASP A 292 -3.97 -12.88 -21.30
C ASP A 292 -3.78 -12.48 -19.83
N VAL A 293 -4.84 -12.40 -19.05
CA VAL A 293 -4.81 -11.90 -17.67
C VAL A 293 -3.79 -12.61 -16.76
N ARG A 294 -3.50 -13.89 -17.06
CA ARG A 294 -2.49 -14.70 -16.34
C ARG A 294 -1.15 -14.80 -17.05
N ASN A 295 -1.00 -14.18 -18.21
CA ASN A 295 0.15 -14.31 -19.09
C ASN A 295 0.81 -12.95 -19.32
N TYR A 296 1.11 -12.25 -18.23
CA TYR A 296 1.65 -10.90 -18.30
C TYR A 296 2.80 -10.69 -17.30
N ASP A 297 3.60 -9.65 -17.53
CA ASP A 297 4.78 -9.26 -16.77
C ASP A 297 4.53 -7.94 -16.04
N LEU A 298 3.80 -7.97 -14.94
CA LEU A 298 3.64 -6.83 -14.05
C LEU A 298 4.55 -6.99 -12.84
N ASP A 299 5.52 -6.09 -12.68
CA ASP A 299 6.45 -6.11 -11.57
C ASP A 299 5.76 -5.86 -10.23
N LEU A 300 6.17 -6.60 -9.21
CA LEU A 300 5.76 -6.34 -7.83
C LEU A 300 6.72 -5.33 -7.21
N VAL A 301 6.28 -4.09 -7.09
CA VAL A 301 7.06 -3.00 -6.50
C VAL A 301 7.14 -3.17 -4.98
N GLU A 302 8.36 -3.28 -4.45
CA GLU A 302 8.62 -3.43 -3.01
C GLU A 302 9.00 -2.10 -2.35
N ILE A 303 9.82 -1.28 -3.01
CA ILE A 303 10.19 0.06 -2.54
C ILE A 303 10.08 1.03 -3.68
N ARG A 304 9.39 2.14 -3.45
CA ARG A 304 9.28 3.25 -4.40
C ARG A 304 9.57 4.59 -3.72
N TYR A 305 9.88 5.60 -4.53
CA TYR A 305 10.35 6.89 -4.05
C TYR A 305 9.34 7.61 -3.12
N ALA A 306 8.03 7.51 -3.39
CA ALA A 306 7.02 8.06 -2.50
C ALA A 306 7.07 7.47 -1.07
N GLU A 307 7.44 6.18 -0.92
CA GLU A 307 7.63 5.61 0.41
C GLU A 307 8.82 6.25 1.14
N VAL A 308 9.93 6.52 0.43
CA VAL A 308 11.11 7.18 1.01
C VAL A 308 10.76 8.60 1.47
N LEU A 309 10.01 9.34 0.65
CA LEU A 309 9.50 10.67 1.03
C LEU A 309 8.64 10.62 2.30
N LEU A 310 7.68 9.69 2.35
CA LEU A 310 6.79 9.54 3.51
C LEU A 310 7.52 9.01 4.76
N ASN A 311 8.55 8.19 4.60
CA ASN A 311 9.42 7.78 5.71
C ASN A 311 10.19 9.00 6.26
N LEU A 312 10.73 9.84 5.38
CA LEU A 312 11.41 11.07 5.77
C LEU A 312 10.46 12.05 6.48
N ALA A 313 9.27 12.27 5.94
CA ALA A 313 8.27 13.15 6.53
C ALA A 313 7.87 12.70 7.94
N GLU A 314 7.68 11.40 8.16
CA GLU A 314 7.38 10.86 9.49
C GLU A 314 8.53 11.10 10.47
N CYS A 315 9.78 10.82 10.04
CA CYS A 315 10.94 11.08 10.88
C CYS A 315 11.12 12.58 11.17
N ALA A 316 10.88 13.45 10.18
CA ALA A 316 10.96 14.90 10.35
C ALA A 316 9.94 15.41 11.39
N ALA A 317 8.70 14.93 11.33
CA ALA A 317 7.66 15.25 12.30
C ALA A 317 8.03 14.77 13.72
N GLU A 318 8.64 13.58 13.83
CA GLU A 318 9.05 13.02 15.14
C GLU A 318 10.26 13.73 15.74
N VAL A 319 11.25 14.11 14.94
CA VAL A 319 12.40 14.89 15.40
C VAL A 319 11.94 16.29 15.86
N GLY A 320 10.96 16.88 15.17
CA GLY A 320 10.47 18.22 15.43
C GLY A 320 11.32 19.32 14.80
N ASN A 321 10.78 20.54 14.76
CA ASN A 321 11.39 21.71 14.12
C ASN A 321 11.70 21.51 12.62
N LYS A 322 10.97 20.61 11.97
CA LYS A 322 11.07 20.28 10.54
C LYS A 322 9.72 20.42 9.83
N ASP A 323 8.78 21.13 10.42
CA ASP A 323 7.41 21.29 9.91
C ASP A 323 7.36 21.73 8.44
N PRO A 324 8.18 22.69 7.96
CA PRO A 324 8.19 23.07 6.54
C PRO A 324 8.55 21.92 5.60
N GLU A 325 9.46 21.02 6.01
CA GLU A 325 9.84 19.84 5.23
C GLU A 325 8.69 18.84 5.14
N VAL A 326 7.98 18.59 6.25
CA VAL A 326 6.81 17.72 6.28
C VAL A 326 5.73 18.23 5.33
N TYR A 327 5.38 19.53 5.40
CA TYR A 327 4.44 20.17 4.49
C TYR A 327 4.88 20.07 3.02
N THR A 328 6.15 20.31 2.73
CA THR A 328 6.69 20.22 1.38
C THR A 328 6.48 18.83 0.80
N ILE A 329 6.83 17.79 1.54
CA ILE A 329 6.67 16.40 1.10
C ILE A 329 5.19 16.04 0.89
N LEU A 330 4.33 16.34 1.86
CA LEU A 330 2.90 16.04 1.75
C LEU A 330 2.25 16.76 0.57
N LYS A 331 2.58 18.03 0.37
CA LYS A 331 2.09 18.83 -0.77
C LYS A 331 2.58 18.26 -2.11
N GLU A 332 3.83 17.85 -2.21
CA GLU A 332 4.39 17.24 -3.42
C GLU A 332 3.64 15.95 -3.79
N ILE A 333 3.40 15.07 -2.84
CA ILE A 333 2.66 13.82 -3.05
C ILE A 333 1.21 14.11 -3.46
N ARG A 334 0.52 15.03 -2.77
CA ARG A 334 -0.87 15.41 -3.06
C ARG A 334 -1.01 16.08 -4.42
N LYS A 335 -0.09 16.97 -4.76
CA LYS A 335 -0.03 17.60 -6.10
C LYS A 335 0.15 16.55 -7.19
N ARG A 336 1.10 15.61 -7.04
CA ARG A 336 1.31 14.49 -7.98
C ARG A 336 0.07 13.61 -8.09
N ALA A 337 -0.65 13.38 -6.99
CA ALA A 337 -1.90 12.63 -6.99
C ALA A 337 -3.03 13.30 -7.79
N GLY A 338 -2.88 14.57 -8.12
CA GLY A 338 -3.88 15.35 -8.85
C GLY A 338 -4.89 16.03 -7.94
N ILE A 339 -4.61 16.15 -6.64
CA ILE A 339 -5.44 16.95 -5.72
C ILE A 339 -5.37 18.41 -6.14
N THR A 340 -6.52 19.07 -6.21
CA THR A 340 -6.61 20.48 -6.58
C THR A 340 -6.16 21.35 -5.40
N ALA A 341 -5.26 22.29 -5.68
CA ALA A 341 -4.85 23.24 -4.66
C ALA A 341 -5.99 24.18 -4.30
N ASN A 342 -6.21 24.41 -3.01
CA ASN A 342 -7.06 25.47 -2.50
C ASN A 342 -6.30 26.82 -2.55
N ALA A 343 -7.01 27.93 -2.26
CA ALA A 343 -6.41 29.27 -2.28
C ALA A 343 -5.21 29.45 -1.33
N ASP A 344 -5.12 28.59 -0.30
CA ASP A 344 -4.00 28.54 0.65
C ASP A 344 -2.81 27.70 0.19
N GLU A 345 -2.94 27.04 -0.96
CA GLU A 345 -1.96 26.07 -1.51
C GLU A 345 -1.55 24.94 -0.54
N LEU A 346 -2.41 24.59 0.39
CA LEU A 346 -2.17 23.52 1.37
C LEU A 346 -2.70 22.17 0.91
N TYR A 347 -3.41 22.09 -0.22
CA TYR A 347 -3.95 20.84 -0.75
C TYR A 347 -4.83 20.07 0.28
N GLY A 348 -5.62 20.82 1.06
CA GLY A 348 -6.47 20.27 2.12
C GLY A 348 -5.74 19.93 3.42
N LEU A 349 -4.46 20.26 3.57
CA LEU A 349 -3.76 20.16 4.85
C LEU A 349 -4.16 21.33 5.76
N LYS A 350 -4.25 21.06 7.05
CA LYS A 350 -4.47 22.10 8.05
C LYS A 350 -3.19 22.97 8.18
N ALA A 351 -3.34 24.29 8.25
CA ALA A 351 -2.22 25.17 8.55
C ALA A 351 -1.77 25.04 10.01
N ASN A 352 -0.48 25.24 10.28
CA ASN A 352 0.10 25.27 11.61
C ASN A 352 -0.23 24.04 12.47
N MET A 353 -0.12 22.85 11.88
CA MET A 353 -0.32 21.59 12.58
C MET A 353 0.65 21.44 13.74
N THR A 354 0.14 20.98 14.88
CA THR A 354 0.98 20.50 15.99
C THR A 354 1.79 19.28 15.57
N LYS A 355 2.81 18.93 16.34
CA LYS A 355 3.62 17.72 16.09
C LYS A 355 2.75 16.46 15.88
N GLN A 356 1.75 16.24 16.74
CA GLN A 356 0.88 15.07 16.63
C GLN A 356 0.04 15.12 15.35
N GLU A 357 -0.55 16.28 15.03
CA GLU A 357 -1.31 16.45 13.78
C GLU A 357 -0.45 16.23 12.53
N LEU A 358 0.83 16.63 12.55
CA LEU A 358 1.78 16.34 11.45
C LEU A 358 2.04 14.84 11.33
N ILE A 359 2.25 14.15 12.44
CA ILE A 359 2.44 12.69 12.44
C ILE A 359 1.19 11.99 11.89
N ASP A 360 0.01 12.40 12.34
CA ASP A 360 -1.27 11.83 11.91
C ASP A 360 -1.52 12.09 10.42
N ALA A 361 -1.21 13.30 9.93
CA ALA A 361 -1.30 13.65 8.53
C ALA A 361 -0.37 12.79 7.65
N VAL A 362 0.87 12.55 8.10
CA VAL A 362 1.80 11.67 7.37
C VAL A 362 1.32 10.21 7.38
N LEU A 363 0.86 9.69 8.52
CA LEU A 363 0.34 8.32 8.62
C LEU A 363 -0.94 8.13 7.81
N PHE A 364 -1.76 9.17 7.73
CA PHE A 364 -2.94 9.20 6.88
C PHE A 364 -2.54 9.22 5.40
N GLU A 365 -1.61 10.07 4.99
CA GLU A 365 -1.12 10.12 3.61
C GLU A 365 -0.49 8.77 3.20
N ARG A 366 0.27 8.14 4.08
CA ARG A 366 0.79 6.78 3.88
C ARG A 366 -0.31 5.76 3.65
N ARG A 367 -1.41 5.84 4.40
CA ARG A 367 -2.58 4.94 4.24
C ARG A 367 -3.19 5.04 2.85
N ILE A 368 -3.34 6.26 2.32
CA ILE A 368 -3.95 6.52 1.02
C ILE A 368 -2.96 6.23 -0.12
N GLU A 369 -1.78 6.81 -0.06
CA GLU A 369 -0.76 6.71 -1.10
C GLU A 369 -0.27 5.27 -1.30
N LEU A 370 0.00 4.56 -0.20
CA LEU A 370 0.55 3.22 -0.20
C LEU A 370 -0.51 2.12 -0.02
N ALA A 371 -1.79 2.44 -0.28
CA ALA A 371 -2.87 1.46 -0.23
C ALA A 371 -2.53 0.24 -1.10
N TYR A 372 -2.78 -0.96 -0.59
CA TYR A 372 -2.47 -2.27 -1.23
C TYR A 372 -0.98 -2.61 -1.40
N GLU A 373 -0.04 -1.76 -0.99
CA GLU A 373 1.40 -2.02 -1.11
C GLU A 373 1.98 -2.75 0.13
N GLY A 374 1.13 -3.33 0.96
CA GLY A 374 1.53 -4.11 2.14
C GLY A 374 2.12 -3.29 3.29
N LYS A 375 1.93 -1.95 3.30
CA LYS A 375 2.54 -1.05 4.29
C LYS A 375 1.67 -0.81 5.52
N ARG A 376 0.35 -0.62 5.35
CA ARG A 376 -0.58 -0.22 6.43
C ARG A 376 -0.53 -1.13 7.65
N PHE A 377 -0.55 -2.45 7.45
CA PHE A 377 -0.48 -3.41 8.55
C PHE A 377 0.78 -3.22 9.41
N TRP A 378 1.92 -2.97 8.76
CA TRP A 378 3.19 -2.75 9.45
C TRP A 378 3.26 -1.37 10.10
N ASP A 379 2.68 -0.33 9.49
CA ASP A 379 2.56 0.99 10.11
C ASP A 379 1.73 0.90 11.40
N MET A 380 0.59 0.21 11.38
CA MET A 380 -0.24 0.00 12.56
C MET A 380 0.49 -0.79 13.65
N ARG A 381 1.29 -1.82 13.28
CA ARG A 381 2.09 -2.58 14.26
C ARG A 381 3.21 -1.73 14.85
N ARG A 382 4.07 -1.14 14.01
CA ARG A 382 5.23 -0.39 14.50
C ARG A 382 4.84 0.84 15.33
N ARG A 383 3.71 1.46 15.03
CA ARG A 383 3.14 2.59 15.79
C ARG A 383 2.26 2.14 16.96
N MET A 384 2.00 0.83 17.09
CA MET A 384 1.15 0.24 18.12
C MET A 384 -0.29 0.75 18.12
N MET A 385 -0.84 0.99 16.92
CA MET A 385 -2.19 1.55 16.74
C MET A 385 -3.30 0.54 17.02
N PHE A 386 -3.05 -0.77 16.98
CA PHE A 386 -4.08 -1.77 17.23
C PHE A 386 -4.62 -1.76 18.66
N SER A 387 -3.83 -1.29 19.63
CA SER A 387 -4.24 -1.14 21.03
C SER A 387 -4.81 0.24 21.35
N ASP A 388 -4.86 1.16 20.39
CA ASP A 388 -5.52 2.45 20.60
C ASP A 388 -7.02 2.26 20.78
N PRO A 389 -7.68 3.03 21.68
CA PRO A 389 -9.13 2.94 21.91
C PRO A 389 -9.96 3.08 20.64
N GLU A 390 -9.51 3.85 19.67
CA GLU A 390 -10.15 4.03 18.35
C GLU A 390 -10.27 2.72 17.57
N TYR A 391 -9.29 1.81 17.70
CA TYR A 391 -9.27 0.54 16.98
C TYR A 391 -9.73 -0.65 17.82
N LYS A 392 -9.78 -0.50 19.14
CA LYS A 392 -10.19 -1.59 20.03
C LYS A 392 -11.67 -1.93 19.85
N GLY A 393 -11.96 -3.18 19.56
CA GLY A 393 -13.33 -3.63 19.29
C GLY A 393 -13.82 -3.28 17.87
N TYR A 394 -12.98 -2.67 17.04
CA TYR A 394 -13.33 -2.31 15.67
C TYR A 394 -13.63 -3.55 14.85
N ALA A 395 -14.81 -3.59 14.24
CA ALA A 395 -15.21 -4.61 13.29
C ALA A 395 -15.16 -4.04 11.89
N ARG A 396 -14.47 -4.73 10.99
CA ARG A 396 -14.41 -4.33 9.58
C ARG A 396 -15.79 -4.41 8.94
N GLU A 397 -16.15 -3.39 8.20
CA GLU A 397 -17.43 -3.26 7.53
C GLU A 397 -17.32 -3.43 6.02
N ARG A 398 -18.42 -3.81 5.43
CA ARG A 398 -18.68 -3.95 4.00
C ARG A 398 -20.03 -3.35 3.66
N ILE A 399 -20.26 -3.13 2.38
CA ILE A 399 -21.58 -2.83 1.87
C ILE A 399 -22.16 -4.06 1.16
N GLU A 400 -23.47 -4.21 1.26
CA GLU A 400 -24.28 -5.06 0.40
C GLU A 400 -25.21 -4.16 -0.38
N ILE A 401 -25.34 -4.41 -1.67
CA ILE A 401 -26.17 -3.61 -2.55
C ILE A 401 -27.31 -4.47 -3.09
N GLU A 402 -28.51 -3.97 -2.98
CA GLU A 402 -29.73 -4.62 -3.48
C GLU A 402 -30.41 -3.71 -4.51
N LEU A 403 -31.14 -4.31 -5.45
CA LEU A 403 -32.03 -3.55 -6.34
C LEU A 403 -33.22 -3.04 -5.53
N THR A 404 -33.68 -1.83 -5.89
CA THR A 404 -34.96 -1.33 -5.36
C THR A 404 -36.12 -2.16 -5.88
N ASP A 405 -37.26 -2.11 -5.19
CA ASP A 405 -38.47 -2.83 -5.62
C ASP A 405 -38.91 -2.50 -7.03
N ALA A 406 -38.67 -1.28 -7.49
CA ALA A 406 -38.97 -0.83 -8.85
C ALA A 406 -38.08 -1.46 -9.93
N LYS A 407 -36.93 -2.04 -9.56
CA LYS A 407 -35.92 -2.54 -10.50
C LYS A 407 -35.60 -4.03 -10.35
N LYS A 408 -36.08 -4.68 -9.30
CA LYS A 408 -35.75 -6.09 -8.97
C LYS A 408 -36.16 -7.11 -10.03
N GLU A 409 -37.13 -6.80 -10.88
CA GLU A 409 -37.60 -7.67 -11.96
C GLU A 409 -36.81 -7.54 -13.25
N LEU A 410 -35.89 -6.57 -13.34
CA LEU A 410 -35.06 -6.40 -14.52
C LEU A 410 -33.96 -7.46 -14.56
N SER A 411 -33.72 -8.02 -15.74
CA SER A 411 -32.50 -8.78 -16.00
C SER A 411 -31.27 -7.87 -15.89
N LEU A 412 -30.08 -8.46 -15.64
CA LEU A 412 -28.83 -7.70 -15.62
C LEU A 412 -28.63 -6.86 -16.90
N ASN A 413 -28.93 -7.45 -18.06
CA ASN A 413 -28.77 -6.76 -19.35
C ASN A 413 -29.76 -5.60 -19.51
N ASP A 414 -31.00 -5.76 -19.08
CA ASP A 414 -32.00 -4.71 -19.18
C ASP A 414 -31.75 -3.61 -18.16
N LEU A 415 -31.29 -3.95 -16.96
CA LEU A 415 -30.85 -2.98 -15.96
C LEU A 415 -29.65 -2.17 -16.47
N ALA A 416 -28.65 -2.83 -17.05
CA ALA A 416 -27.48 -2.16 -17.58
C ALA A 416 -27.84 -1.19 -18.71
N LYS A 417 -28.74 -1.58 -19.60
CA LYS A 417 -29.28 -0.71 -20.67
C LYS A 417 -30.08 0.48 -20.10
N ASP A 418 -30.97 0.22 -19.16
CA ASP A 418 -31.78 1.27 -18.53
C ASP A 418 -30.90 2.25 -17.72
N PHE A 419 -29.88 1.76 -17.05
CA PHE A 419 -28.92 2.60 -16.35
C PHE A 419 -28.06 3.43 -17.30
N ALA A 420 -27.59 2.85 -18.44
CA ALA A 420 -26.79 3.53 -19.44
C ALA A 420 -27.63 4.50 -20.28
N ASN A 421 -28.84 4.10 -20.68
CA ASN A 421 -29.76 4.94 -21.41
C ASN A 421 -30.23 6.13 -20.56
N GLY A 422 -29.91 7.34 -20.94
CA GLY A 422 -30.23 8.55 -20.18
C GLY A 422 -29.11 9.01 -19.27
N GLY A 423 -27.84 8.63 -19.58
CA GLY A 423 -26.66 9.17 -18.93
C GLY A 423 -26.21 8.39 -17.68
N GLY A 424 -25.75 7.15 -17.86
CA GLY A 424 -25.31 6.28 -16.77
C GLY A 424 -24.32 6.92 -15.80
N GLU A 425 -23.39 7.74 -16.29
CA GLU A 425 -22.46 8.50 -15.43
C GLU A 425 -23.18 9.58 -14.63
N SER A 426 -24.13 10.29 -15.24
CA SER A 426 -24.94 11.29 -14.53
C SER A 426 -25.79 10.64 -13.43
N LYS A 427 -26.38 9.46 -13.71
CA LYS A 427 -27.13 8.72 -12.69
C LYS A 427 -26.23 8.21 -11.58
N LEU A 428 -25.06 7.68 -11.91
CA LEU A 428 -24.07 7.22 -10.92
C LEU A 428 -23.68 8.33 -9.94
N ASN A 429 -23.52 9.54 -10.43
CA ASN A 429 -23.02 10.67 -9.66
C ASN A 429 -24.12 11.59 -9.10
N SER A 430 -25.36 11.12 -9.04
CA SER A 430 -26.50 11.85 -8.49
C SER A 430 -27.42 10.96 -7.68
N VAL A 431 -28.36 11.55 -6.93
CA VAL A 431 -29.37 10.84 -6.16
C VAL A 431 -30.27 9.92 -7.01
N ASP A 432 -30.24 10.05 -8.34
CA ASP A 432 -30.91 9.13 -9.26
C ASP A 432 -30.36 7.69 -9.15
N TYR A 433 -29.13 7.51 -8.66
CA TYR A 433 -28.57 6.21 -8.30
C TYR A 433 -29.50 5.42 -7.36
N PHE A 434 -30.09 6.09 -6.38
CA PHE A 434 -30.95 5.46 -5.38
C PHE A 434 -32.33 5.04 -5.91
N LYS A 435 -32.69 5.43 -7.14
CA LYS A 435 -33.85 4.86 -7.84
C LYS A 435 -33.59 3.42 -8.29
N TYR A 436 -32.34 3.00 -8.36
CA TYR A 436 -31.89 1.68 -8.81
C TYR A 436 -31.42 0.80 -7.65
N PHE A 437 -30.64 1.37 -6.73
CA PHE A 437 -29.88 0.62 -5.73
C PHE A 437 -30.13 1.11 -4.32
N LYS A 438 -30.16 0.14 -3.42
CA LYS A 438 -30.18 0.36 -1.96
C LYS A 438 -28.91 -0.22 -1.36
N THR A 439 -28.23 0.52 -0.50
CA THR A 439 -27.02 0.08 0.20
C THR A 439 -27.33 -0.29 1.63
N ILE A 440 -26.75 -1.40 2.08
CA ILE A 440 -26.83 -1.89 3.45
C ILE A 440 -25.40 -2.05 3.97
N VAL A 441 -25.12 -1.52 5.15
CA VAL A 441 -23.81 -1.71 5.81
C VAL A 441 -23.89 -2.90 6.74
N THR A 442 -22.93 -3.82 6.60
CA THR A 442 -22.83 -5.02 7.43
C THR A 442 -21.39 -5.28 7.85
N LYS A 443 -21.20 -6.09 8.89
CA LYS A 443 -19.86 -6.53 9.31
C LYS A 443 -19.37 -7.66 8.41
N ILE A 444 -18.07 -7.62 8.05
CA ILE A 444 -17.42 -8.68 7.26
C ILE A 444 -17.40 -9.98 8.07
N ASP A 445 -17.09 -9.88 9.36
CA ASP A 445 -17.09 -11.01 10.28
C ASP A 445 -17.65 -10.57 11.65
N ASN A 446 -18.77 -11.10 12.04
CA ASN A 446 -19.42 -10.79 13.32
C ASN A 446 -18.67 -11.36 14.54
N LYS A 447 -17.76 -12.30 14.34
CA LYS A 447 -16.97 -12.94 15.40
C LYS A 447 -15.60 -12.31 15.60
N PHE A 448 -15.11 -11.56 14.61
CA PHE A 448 -13.80 -10.94 14.66
C PHE A 448 -13.92 -9.51 15.20
N GLN A 449 -13.38 -9.30 16.37
CA GLN A 449 -13.14 -7.97 16.93
C GLN A 449 -11.65 -7.81 17.18
N TRP A 450 -11.15 -6.61 16.96
CA TRP A 450 -9.76 -6.30 17.26
C TRP A 450 -9.59 -6.24 18.78
N ASP A 451 -8.96 -7.27 19.33
CA ASP A 451 -8.55 -7.35 20.73
C ASP A 451 -7.05 -7.63 20.77
N VAL A 452 -6.27 -6.56 20.62
CA VAL A 452 -4.81 -6.61 20.56
C VAL A 452 -4.26 -5.90 21.79
N ASP A 453 -3.62 -6.64 22.64
CA ASP A 453 -2.81 -6.10 23.74
C ASP A 453 -1.33 -6.05 23.39
N ASP A 454 -0.51 -5.51 24.29
CA ASP A 454 0.91 -5.28 24.08
C ASP A 454 1.70 -6.55 23.73
N ASN A 455 1.23 -7.72 24.16
CA ASN A 455 1.89 -8.99 23.90
C ASN A 455 1.72 -9.49 22.45
N HIS A 456 0.80 -8.90 21.70
CA HIS A 456 0.49 -9.33 20.33
C HIS A 456 1.31 -8.61 19.25
N TYR A 457 2.12 -7.60 19.62
CA TYR A 457 2.90 -6.83 18.63
C TYR A 457 4.08 -7.59 18.03
N PHE A 458 4.64 -8.56 18.74
CA PHE A 458 5.54 -9.54 18.14
C PHE A 458 4.84 -10.88 17.95
N PHE A 459 5.12 -11.55 16.85
CA PHE A 459 4.57 -12.89 16.61
C PHE A 459 5.26 -13.91 17.52
N ALA A 460 4.50 -14.89 17.99
CA ALA A 460 5.06 -16.04 18.65
C ALA A 460 5.91 -16.86 17.65
N LEU A 461 7.05 -17.38 18.13
CA LEU A 461 7.82 -18.34 17.34
C LEU A 461 7.03 -19.64 17.19
N PRO A 462 6.94 -20.21 15.98
CA PRO A 462 6.26 -21.48 15.77
C PRO A 462 6.87 -22.58 16.64
N LYS A 463 6.01 -23.36 17.30
CA LYS A 463 6.39 -24.43 18.22
C LYS A 463 7.46 -25.38 17.66
N LYS A 464 7.36 -25.72 16.38
CA LYS A 464 8.33 -26.57 15.67
C LYS A 464 9.78 -26.06 15.78
N HIS A 465 9.99 -24.74 15.71
CA HIS A 465 11.35 -24.17 15.80
C HIS A 465 11.90 -24.19 17.22
N LEU A 466 11.02 -24.02 18.23
CA LEU A 466 11.41 -24.15 19.63
C LEU A 466 11.78 -25.59 19.99
N GLU A 467 11.07 -26.57 19.44
CA GLU A 467 11.37 -28.01 19.63
C GLU A 467 12.67 -28.43 18.95
N GLN A 468 13.06 -27.78 17.84
CA GLN A 468 14.27 -28.08 17.08
C GLN A 468 15.53 -27.37 17.56
N ASN A 469 15.39 -26.35 18.42
CA ASN A 469 16.50 -25.58 18.96
C ASN A 469 16.20 -25.22 20.41
N ALA A 470 16.79 -25.98 21.34
CA ALA A 470 16.59 -25.82 22.78
C ALA A 470 17.08 -24.47 23.35
N LYS A 471 17.92 -23.74 22.59
CA LYS A 471 18.41 -22.41 22.94
C LYS A 471 17.48 -21.27 22.51
N LEU A 472 16.39 -21.59 21.75
CA LEU A 472 15.42 -20.60 21.38
C LEU A 472 14.41 -20.34 22.50
N GLU A 473 14.35 -19.11 22.96
CA GLU A 473 13.30 -18.64 23.85
C GLU A 473 12.12 -18.08 23.04
N GLN A 474 10.90 -18.29 23.55
CA GLN A 474 9.70 -17.72 22.95
C GLN A 474 9.79 -16.18 22.94
N THR A 475 9.18 -15.57 21.94
CA THR A 475 9.04 -14.12 21.88
C THR A 475 8.21 -13.66 23.09
N LYS A 476 8.78 -12.73 23.83
CA LYS A 476 8.06 -11.96 24.85
C LYS A 476 7.51 -10.73 24.15
N GLY A 477 6.21 -10.49 24.30
CA GLY A 477 5.51 -9.39 23.65
C GLY A 477 6.03 -8.01 24.02
#